data_c5cb75726404a170eedcb16296ba0be6
#
_entry.id   c5cb75726404a170eedcb16296ba0be6
#
_cell.length_a   1.000
_cell.length_b   1.000
_cell.length_c   1.000
_cell.angle_alpha   90.00
_cell.angle_beta   90.00
_cell.angle_gamma   90.00
#
_symmetry.space_group_name_H-M   'P 1'
#
loop_
_entity.id
_entity.type
_entity.pdbx_description
1 polymer ?
#
loop_
_entity_poly.entity_id
_entity_poly.type
_entity_poly.pdbx_seq_one_letter_code
_entity_poly.pdbx_strand_id
1 'polypeptide(L)'
;MKNITILLTVATLTFSAQSHAEGWFDSLKSMLGFSQEAEDETPNTADMVGSIIENLNVDSSQAEGGLGSLFNYVKDNLTADKFNQLSEAMPGINELINEAPDVSNLKSTDGLGSLLDKAAEYSESVKAINDVKKQFEALGLKPEMIMEYIEQAKAYLNTEEGKQTKELLTQGLQDLIK
;
A
#
# COMPACT_ATOMS: atom_id res chain seq x y z
N MET A 1 18.52 -34.72 46.97
CA MET A 1 19.12 -33.64 47.74
C MET A 1 20.21 -32.99 46.87
N LYS A 2 19.92 -31.97 46.11
CA LYS A 2 20.83 -30.92 45.64
C LYS A 2 20.06 -30.08 44.65
N ASN A 3 19.57 -28.92 45.13
CA ASN A 3 18.87 -27.90 44.33
C ASN A 3 19.89 -27.18 43.45
N ILE A 4 19.69 -27.25 42.14
CA ILE A 4 20.42 -26.41 41.20
C ILE A 4 19.49 -25.29 40.77
N THR A 5 19.70 -24.11 41.34
CA THR A 5 19.06 -22.86 40.94
C THR A 5 19.78 -22.33 39.72
N ILE A 6 19.15 -22.41 38.54
CA ILE A 6 19.67 -21.77 37.34
C ILE A 6 19.08 -20.37 37.29
N LEU A 7 19.96 -19.39 37.52
CA LEU A 7 19.67 -17.97 37.40
C LEU A 7 19.70 -17.58 35.91
N LEU A 8 18.52 -17.43 35.27
CA LEU A 8 18.43 -16.99 33.92
C LEU A 8 18.37 -15.45 33.91
N THR A 9 19.51 -14.83 33.63
CA THR A 9 19.60 -13.39 33.43
C THR A 9 19.02 -13.04 32.06
N VAL A 10 17.80 -12.53 32.04
CA VAL A 10 17.17 -11.95 30.83
C VAL A 10 17.73 -10.56 30.63
N ALA A 11 18.59 -10.38 29.66
CA ALA A 11 19.02 -9.07 29.19
C ALA A 11 17.86 -8.44 28.38
N THR A 12 17.15 -7.52 28.97
CA THR A 12 16.14 -6.69 28.29
C THR A 12 16.85 -5.65 27.44
N LEU A 13 16.95 -5.92 26.14
CA LEU A 13 17.27 -4.90 25.14
C LEU A 13 15.98 -4.07 24.93
N THR A 14 15.92 -2.91 25.57
CA THR A 14 14.91 -1.89 25.30
C THR A 14 15.22 -1.22 23.96
N PHE A 15 14.63 -1.72 22.89
CA PHE A 15 14.60 -1.03 21.62
C PHE A 15 13.41 -0.07 21.61
N SER A 16 13.68 1.20 21.90
CA SER A 16 12.67 2.26 21.81
C SER A 16 12.59 2.76 20.38
N ALA A 17 11.85 2.05 19.54
CA ALA A 17 11.36 2.57 18.28
C ALA A 17 9.92 3.02 18.52
N GLN A 18 9.73 4.33 18.66
CA GLN A 18 8.41 4.94 18.63
C GLN A 18 7.95 4.98 17.17
N SER A 19 7.22 3.95 16.75
CA SER A 19 6.45 3.97 15.52
C SER A 19 4.99 4.23 15.86
N HIS A 20 4.49 5.38 15.49
CA HIS A 20 3.08 5.76 15.63
C HIS A 20 2.15 5.10 14.60
N ALA A 21 2.60 4.03 13.93
CA ALA A 21 1.87 3.34 12.87
C ALA A 21 1.00 2.16 13.33
N GLU A 22 0.99 1.82 14.62
CA GLU A 22 0.30 0.61 15.11
C GLU A 22 -1.22 0.76 15.31
N GLY A 23 -1.77 1.97 15.16
CA GLY A 23 -3.13 2.25 15.66
C GLY A 23 -4.27 1.96 14.69
N TRP A 24 -4.10 2.15 13.37
CA TRP A 24 -5.22 2.00 12.45
C TRP A 24 -5.39 0.57 11.92
N PHE A 25 -4.29 -0.13 11.71
CA PHE A 25 -4.31 -1.53 11.27
C PHE A 25 -4.97 -2.43 12.32
N ASP A 26 -4.65 -2.24 13.60
CA ASP A 26 -5.34 -2.92 14.71
C ASP A 26 -6.79 -2.45 14.85
N SER A 27 -7.07 -1.18 14.55
CA SER A 27 -8.43 -0.64 14.54
C SER A 27 -9.23 -1.16 13.34
N LEU A 28 -8.61 -1.29 12.17
CA LEU A 28 -9.22 -1.89 10.98
C LEU A 28 -9.51 -3.37 11.22
N LYS A 29 -8.54 -4.10 11.77
CA LYS A 29 -8.67 -5.52 12.10
C LYS A 29 -9.78 -5.78 13.14
N SER A 30 -9.90 -4.94 14.17
CA SER A 30 -10.96 -5.03 15.17
C SER A 30 -12.32 -4.55 14.66
N MET A 31 -12.35 -3.57 13.76
CA MET A 31 -13.60 -3.04 13.19
C MET A 31 -14.20 -3.97 12.13
N LEU A 32 -13.36 -4.73 11.43
CA LEU A 32 -13.76 -5.72 10.42
C LEU A 32 -14.02 -7.11 11.02
N GLY A 33 -13.88 -7.29 12.36
CA GLY A 33 -14.27 -8.52 13.05
C GLY A 33 -13.38 -9.73 12.75
N PHE A 34 -12.10 -9.53 12.37
CA PHE A 34 -11.13 -10.61 12.21
C PHE A 34 -10.77 -11.25 13.55
N SER A 35 -11.74 -11.96 14.13
CA SER A 35 -11.45 -13.09 14.99
C SER A 35 -11.10 -14.26 14.06
N GLN A 36 -10.01 -14.91 14.35
CA GLN A 36 -9.49 -16.09 13.68
C GLN A 36 -10.54 -17.21 13.62
N GLU A 37 -11.44 -17.15 12.63
CA GLU A 37 -12.24 -18.31 12.22
C GLU A 37 -12.74 -18.12 10.78
N ALA A 38 -12.19 -18.95 9.89
CA ALA A 38 -12.74 -19.45 8.61
C ALA A 38 -13.07 -18.45 7.50
N GLU A 39 -12.26 -18.49 6.44
CA GLU A 39 -12.71 -18.61 5.04
C GLU A 39 -13.83 -17.63 4.61
N ASP A 40 -13.60 -16.32 4.75
CA ASP A 40 -14.21 -15.38 3.84
C ASP A 40 -13.16 -15.05 2.78
N GLU A 41 -13.22 -15.73 1.64
CA GLU A 41 -12.26 -15.62 0.54
C GLU A 41 -12.37 -14.29 -0.20
N THR A 42 -13.18 -13.35 0.32
CA THR A 42 -13.33 -12.02 -0.27
C THR A 42 -12.05 -11.21 -0.09
N PRO A 43 -11.49 -10.65 -1.18
CA PRO A 43 -10.30 -9.81 -1.09
C PRO A 43 -10.52 -8.62 -0.16
N ASN A 44 -9.56 -8.33 0.69
CA ASN A 44 -9.59 -7.16 1.57
C ASN A 44 -8.23 -6.46 1.60
N THR A 45 -8.23 -5.19 1.99
CA THR A 45 -7.02 -4.37 1.98
C THR A 45 -6.01 -4.77 3.05
N ALA A 46 -6.46 -5.28 4.20
CA ALA A 46 -5.58 -5.66 5.31
C ALA A 46 -4.68 -6.84 4.93
N ASP A 47 -5.26 -7.88 4.31
CA ASP A 47 -4.50 -9.04 3.86
C ASP A 47 -3.60 -8.70 2.66
N MET A 48 -4.04 -7.79 1.79
CA MET A 48 -3.19 -7.28 0.71
C MET A 48 -1.97 -6.52 1.27
N VAL A 49 -2.15 -5.65 2.26
CA VAL A 49 -1.05 -4.96 2.96
C VAL A 49 -0.09 -5.98 3.58
N GLY A 50 -0.62 -6.99 4.28
CA GLY A 50 0.18 -8.09 4.84
C GLY A 50 1.02 -8.80 3.77
N SER A 51 0.42 -9.11 2.62
CA SER A 51 1.12 -9.72 1.48
C SER A 51 2.26 -8.83 0.94
N ILE A 52 2.05 -7.52 0.85
CA ILE A 52 3.10 -6.57 0.44
C ILE A 52 4.26 -6.56 1.43
N ILE A 53 3.97 -6.46 2.75
CA ILE A 53 4.99 -6.48 3.80
C ILE A 53 5.87 -7.72 3.70
N GLU A 54 5.24 -8.90 3.60
CA GLU A 54 5.94 -10.18 3.58
C GLU A 54 6.77 -10.39 2.30
N ASN A 55 6.22 -10.05 1.13
CA ASN A 55 6.85 -10.36 -0.15
C ASN A 55 7.88 -9.32 -0.59
N LEU A 56 7.69 -8.05 -0.23
CA LEU A 56 8.60 -6.95 -0.63
C LEU A 56 9.53 -6.50 0.50
N ASN A 57 9.40 -7.08 1.70
CA ASN A 57 10.22 -6.77 2.88
C ASN A 57 10.24 -5.25 3.18
N VAL A 58 9.07 -4.66 3.18
CA VAL A 58 8.81 -3.25 3.51
C VAL A 58 8.10 -3.15 4.87
N ASP A 59 8.09 -1.98 5.49
CA ASP A 59 7.32 -1.77 6.71
C ASP A 59 5.84 -1.47 6.42
N SER A 60 5.01 -1.45 7.49
CA SER A 60 3.58 -1.24 7.39
C SER A 60 3.23 0.10 6.74
N SER A 61 3.89 1.19 7.15
CA SER A 61 3.65 2.52 6.59
C SER A 61 4.01 2.60 5.10
N GLN A 62 5.07 1.91 4.70
CA GLN A 62 5.48 1.81 3.30
C GLN A 62 4.47 1.00 2.49
N ALA A 63 4.00 -0.13 3.01
CA ALA A 63 3.02 -0.99 2.34
C ALA A 63 1.69 -0.25 2.15
N GLU A 64 1.19 0.37 3.22
CA GLU A 64 -0.07 1.13 3.23
C GLU A 64 0.00 2.36 2.33
N GLY A 65 1.02 3.20 2.50
CA GLY A 65 1.21 4.41 1.70
C GLY A 65 1.47 4.11 0.22
N GLY A 66 2.23 3.04 -0.09
CA GLY A 66 2.48 2.60 -1.45
C GLY A 66 1.21 2.09 -2.15
N LEU A 67 0.44 1.21 -1.48
CA LEU A 67 -0.87 0.79 -1.98
C LEU A 67 -1.85 1.95 -2.07
N GLY A 68 -1.87 2.83 -1.07
CA GLY A 68 -2.70 4.04 -1.07
C GLY A 68 -2.42 4.92 -2.28
N SER A 69 -1.14 5.12 -2.62
CA SER A 69 -0.71 5.86 -3.81
C SER A 69 -1.23 5.23 -5.11
N LEU A 70 -1.15 3.90 -5.23
CA LEU A 70 -1.67 3.16 -6.38
C LEU A 70 -3.19 3.24 -6.47
N PHE A 71 -3.92 3.07 -5.37
CA PHE A 71 -5.38 3.16 -5.38
C PHE A 71 -5.87 4.60 -5.60
N ASN A 72 -5.15 5.61 -5.14
CA ASN A 72 -5.45 7.00 -5.48
C ASN A 72 -5.30 7.24 -6.99
N TYR A 73 -4.22 6.74 -7.58
CA TYR A 73 -4.03 6.77 -9.04
C TYR A 73 -5.16 6.04 -9.79
N VAL A 74 -5.56 4.85 -9.33
CA VAL A 74 -6.68 4.07 -9.91
C VAL A 74 -7.98 4.86 -9.84
N LYS A 75 -8.27 5.51 -8.72
CA LYS A 75 -9.45 6.35 -8.52
C LYS A 75 -9.54 7.47 -9.56
N ASP A 76 -8.42 8.12 -9.86
CA ASP A 76 -8.37 9.22 -10.81
C ASP A 76 -8.44 8.74 -12.28
N ASN A 77 -8.14 7.46 -12.55
CA ASN A 77 -8.12 6.87 -13.90
C ASN A 77 -9.29 5.93 -14.20
N LEU A 78 -10.16 5.66 -13.24
CA LEU A 78 -11.42 4.96 -13.44
C LEU A 78 -12.61 5.93 -13.50
N THR A 79 -13.71 5.50 -14.11
CA THR A 79 -14.98 6.20 -13.91
C THR A 79 -15.48 6.00 -12.48
N ALA A 80 -16.26 6.94 -11.96
CA ALA A 80 -16.83 6.87 -10.60
C ALA A 80 -17.55 5.53 -10.33
N ASP A 81 -18.35 5.05 -11.30
CA ASP A 81 -19.08 3.77 -11.17
C ASP A 81 -18.12 2.58 -11.04
N LYS A 82 -17.03 2.55 -11.78
CA LYS A 82 -16.02 1.47 -11.70
C LYS A 82 -15.23 1.53 -10.41
N PHE A 83 -14.88 2.73 -9.96
CA PHE A 83 -14.21 2.89 -8.68
C PHE A 83 -15.11 2.49 -7.50
N ASN A 84 -16.40 2.80 -7.56
CA ASN A 84 -17.37 2.34 -6.56
C ASN A 84 -17.44 0.81 -6.52
N GLN A 85 -17.53 0.15 -7.69
CA GLN A 85 -17.50 -1.32 -7.76
C GLN A 85 -16.21 -1.90 -7.17
N LEU A 86 -15.06 -1.27 -7.42
CA LEU A 86 -13.77 -1.68 -6.84
C LEU A 86 -13.79 -1.54 -5.31
N SER A 87 -14.31 -0.42 -4.79
CA SER A 87 -14.38 -0.16 -3.35
C SER A 87 -15.38 -1.06 -2.62
N GLU A 88 -16.47 -1.46 -3.29
CA GLU A 88 -17.44 -2.42 -2.76
C GLU A 88 -16.85 -3.84 -2.72
N ALA A 89 -16.09 -4.22 -3.76
CA ALA A 89 -15.47 -5.54 -3.86
C ALA A 89 -14.24 -5.70 -2.95
N MET A 90 -13.67 -4.59 -2.46
CA MET A 90 -12.47 -4.59 -1.63
C MET A 90 -12.56 -3.50 -0.56
N PRO A 91 -13.17 -3.81 0.59
CA PRO A 91 -13.29 -2.88 1.71
C PRO A 91 -11.93 -2.36 2.20
N GLY A 92 -11.88 -1.09 2.62
CA GLY A 92 -10.67 -0.44 3.14
C GLY A 92 -9.85 0.33 2.10
N ILE A 93 -10.24 0.34 0.81
CA ILE A 93 -9.53 1.10 -0.24
C ILE A 93 -9.48 2.60 0.08
N ASN A 94 -10.58 3.18 0.56
CA ASN A 94 -10.63 4.62 0.84
C ASN A 94 -9.72 5.00 2.02
N GLU A 95 -9.58 4.12 2.99
CA GLU A 95 -8.66 4.26 4.12
C GLU A 95 -7.22 4.22 3.62
N LEU A 96 -6.86 3.26 2.77
CA LEU A 96 -5.53 3.19 2.15
C LEU A 96 -5.19 4.44 1.33
N ILE A 97 -6.14 4.99 0.57
CA ILE A 97 -5.92 6.23 -0.20
C ILE A 97 -5.52 7.39 0.71
N ASN A 98 -6.05 7.43 1.95
CA ASN A 98 -5.70 8.47 2.91
C ASN A 98 -4.28 8.32 3.48
N GLU A 99 -3.68 7.12 3.37
CA GLU A 99 -2.28 6.87 3.77
C GLU A 99 -1.27 7.27 2.69
N ALA A 100 -1.72 7.61 1.48
CA ALA A 100 -0.85 8.11 0.43
C ALA A 100 -0.23 9.46 0.82
N PRO A 101 1.09 9.64 0.70
CA PRO A 101 1.73 10.92 1.02
C PRO A 101 1.21 12.09 0.17
N ASP A 102 0.96 13.23 0.79
CA ASP A 102 0.68 14.47 0.05
C ASP A 102 1.97 15.03 -0.57
N VAL A 103 2.05 14.97 -1.88
CA VAL A 103 3.21 15.43 -2.66
C VAL A 103 2.96 16.70 -3.46
N SER A 104 1.81 17.35 -3.26
CA SER A 104 1.38 18.53 -4.03
C SER A 104 2.39 19.67 -3.98
N ASN A 105 3.17 19.79 -2.90
CA ASN A 105 4.18 20.83 -2.69
C ASN A 105 5.63 20.32 -2.89
N LEU A 106 5.84 19.04 -3.22
CA LEU A 106 7.16 18.49 -3.43
C LEU A 106 7.65 18.72 -4.85
N LYS A 107 8.86 19.26 -4.96
CA LYS A 107 9.57 19.37 -6.23
C LYS A 107 10.62 18.29 -6.32
N SER A 108 10.76 17.69 -7.50
CA SER A 108 11.83 16.73 -7.74
C SER A 108 13.20 17.40 -7.65
N THR A 109 14.15 16.75 -7.00
CA THR A 109 15.51 17.28 -6.77
C THR A 109 16.51 16.79 -7.81
N ASP A 110 16.17 15.78 -8.60
CA ASP A 110 16.99 15.22 -9.67
C ASP A 110 16.68 15.87 -11.03
N GLY A 111 17.65 15.83 -11.95
CA GLY A 111 17.51 16.46 -13.27
C GLY A 111 16.38 15.88 -14.13
N LEU A 112 16.15 14.56 -14.07
CA LEU A 112 15.07 13.89 -14.79
C LEU A 112 13.71 14.18 -14.15
N GLY A 113 13.61 14.15 -12.82
CA GLY A 113 12.40 14.49 -12.09
C GLY A 113 11.97 15.92 -12.33
N SER A 114 12.90 16.88 -12.43
CA SER A 114 12.56 18.27 -12.76
C SER A 114 12.05 18.46 -14.19
N LEU A 115 12.42 17.60 -15.14
CA LEU A 115 11.83 17.57 -16.49
C LEU A 115 10.42 16.98 -16.46
N LEU A 116 10.19 15.93 -15.65
CA LEU A 116 8.86 15.38 -15.44
C LEU A 116 7.93 16.38 -14.75
N ASP A 117 8.42 17.16 -13.78
CA ASP A 117 7.65 18.23 -13.14
C ASP A 117 7.18 19.27 -14.17
N LYS A 118 8.05 19.67 -15.10
CA LYS A 118 7.69 20.57 -16.20
C LYS A 118 6.70 19.95 -17.18
N ALA A 119 6.86 18.68 -17.51
CA ALA A 119 5.93 17.97 -18.39
C ALA A 119 4.55 17.80 -17.73
N ALA A 120 4.51 17.60 -16.41
CA ALA A 120 3.31 17.51 -15.60
C ALA A 120 2.46 18.80 -15.61
N GLU A 121 3.07 19.96 -15.83
CA GLU A 121 2.35 21.24 -16.00
C GLU A 121 1.46 21.26 -17.27
N TYR A 122 1.77 20.40 -18.25
CA TYR A 122 1.08 20.35 -19.55
C TYR A 122 0.26 19.09 -19.78
N SER A 123 0.34 18.08 -18.89
CA SER A 123 -0.35 16.82 -19.03
C SER A 123 -0.75 16.24 -17.68
N GLU A 124 -2.06 16.09 -17.45
CA GLU A 124 -2.60 15.48 -16.22
C GLU A 124 -2.13 14.02 -16.05
N SER A 125 -2.03 13.26 -17.14
CA SER A 125 -1.54 11.87 -17.08
C SER A 125 -0.07 11.81 -16.64
N VAL A 126 0.79 12.68 -17.16
CA VAL A 126 2.20 12.77 -16.75
C VAL A 126 2.29 13.21 -15.30
N LYS A 127 1.43 14.16 -14.88
CA LYS A 127 1.34 14.61 -13.49
C LYS A 127 0.99 13.45 -12.57
N ALA A 128 -0.04 12.69 -12.87
CA ALA A 128 -0.49 11.57 -12.04
C ALA A 128 0.60 10.49 -11.87
N ILE A 129 1.31 10.14 -12.95
CA ILE A 129 2.44 9.20 -12.91
C ILE A 129 3.59 9.76 -12.06
N ASN A 130 3.92 11.04 -12.22
CA ASN A 130 4.97 11.71 -11.46
C ASN A 130 4.60 11.82 -9.96
N ASP A 131 3.33 12.03 -9.63
CA ASP A 131 2.86 12.08 -8.25
C ASP A 131 3.01 10.71 -7.57
N VAL A 132 2.66 9.59 -8.23
CA VAL A 132 2.91 8.24 -7.71
C VAL A 132 4.40 8.02 -7.44
N LYS A 133 5.29 8.41 -8.37
CA LYS A 133 6.74 8.32 -8.18
C LYS A 133 7.18 9.08 -6.93
N LYS A 134 6.75 10.34 -6.78
CA LYS A 134 7.08 11.18 -5.62
C LYS A 134 6.53 10.61 -4.31
N GLN A 135 5.34 10.01 -4.33
CA GLN A 135 4.74 9.36 -3.17
C GLN A 135 5.59 8.16 -2.71
N PHE A 136 6.06 7.33 -3.64
CA PHE A 136 6.99 6.24 -3.31
C PHE A 136 8.31 6.76 -2.75
N GLU A 137 8.90 7.80 -3.36
CA GLU A 137 10.13 8.43 -2.86
C GLU A 137 9.93 9.04 -1.45
N ALA A 138 8.78 9.66 -1.17
CA ALA A 138 8.43 10.20 0.14
C ALA A 138 8.32 9.13 1.23
N LEU A 139 7.93 7.90 0.85
CA LEU A 139 7.92 6.72 1.72
C LEU A 139 9.29 6.06 1.88
N GLY A 140 10.34 6.60 1.23
CA GLY A 140 11.66 5.98 1.20
C GLY A 140 11.74 4.74 0.29
N LEU A 141 10.74 4.54 -0.56
CA LEU A 141 10.69 3.48 -1.55
C LEU A 141 11.35 3.93 -2.87
N LYS A 142 11.94 3.00 -3.58
CA LYS A 142 12.49 3.28 -4.92
C LYS A 142 11.36 3.28 -5.95
N PRO A 143 11.42 4.13 -7.00
CA PRO A 143 10.41 4.14 -8.06
C PRO A 143 10.22 2.80 -8.77
N GLU A 144 11.26 1.96 -8.85
CA GLU A 144 11.19 0.62 -9.44
C GLU A 144 10.22 -0.30 -8.67
N MET A 145 10.05 -0.06 -7.37
CA MET A 145 9.12 -0.83 -6.52
C MET A 145 7.66 -0.61 -6.89
N ILE A 146 7.32 0.45 -7.63
CA ILE A 146 5.95 0.66 -8.13
C ILE A 146 5.45 -0.57 -8.88
N MET A 147 6.27 -1.11 -9.77
CA MET A 147 5.91 -2.31 -10.53
C MET A 147 5.81 -3.55 -9.64
N GLU A 148 6.69 -3.69 -8.65
CA GLU A 148 6.65 -4.80 -7.69
C GLU A 148 5.36 -4.77 -6.86
N TYR A 149 4.93 -3.59 -6.40
CA TYR A 149 3.65 -3.40 -5.71
C TYR A 149 2.45 -3.78 -6.60
N ILE A 150 2.45 -3.34 -7.85
CA ILE A 150 1.39 -3.68 -8.82
C ILE A 150 1.33 -5.18 -9.06
N GLU A 151 2.48 -5.84 -9.23
CA GLU A 151 2.54 -7.29 -9.45
C GLU A 151 2.05 -8.05 -8.22
N GLN A 152 2.44 -7.66 -7.01
CA GLN A 152 1.99 -8.27 -5.77
C GLN A 152 0.49 -8.06 -5.53
N ALA A 153 -0.03 -6.86 -5.74
CA ALA A 153 -1.47 -6.60 -5.65
C ALA A 153 -2.28 -7.44 -6.64
N LYS A 154 -1.80 -7.58 -7.88
CA LYS A 154 -2.41 -8.44 -8.89
C LYS A 154 -2.28 -9.94 -8.56
N ALA A 155 -1.18 -10.35 -7.94
CA ALA A 155 -0.98 -11.73 -7.48
C ALA A 155 -1.93 -12.07 -6.34
N TYR A 156 -2.07 -11.18 -5.35
CA TYR A 156 -3.04 -11.32 -4.26
C TYR A 156 -4.48 -11.48 -4.78
N LEU A 157 -4.87 -10.70 -5.77
CA LEU A 157 -6.20 -10.75 -6.40
C LEU A 157 -6.36 -11.87 -7.42
N ASN A 158 -5.40 -12.79 -7.56
CA ASN A 158 -5.47 -13.88 -8.55
C ASN A 158 -6.24 -15.08 -8.02
N THR A 159 -7.41 -14.85 -7.45
CA THR A 159 -8.38 -15.83 -6.97
C THR A 159 -9.66 -15.75 -7.81
N GLU A 160 -10.59 -16.68 -7.68
CA GLU A 160 -11.87 -16.60 -8.41
C GLU A 160 -12.67 -15.39 -7.92
N GLU A 161 -12.67 -15.10 -6.63
CA GLU A 161 -13.38 -13.97 -5.98
C GLU A 161 -12.70 -12.64 -6.31
N GLY A 162 -11.38 -12.63 -6.42
CA GLY A 162 -10.57 -11.43 -6.75
C GLY A 162 -10.56 -11.03 -8.22
N LYS A 163 -11.11 -11.85 -9.11
CA LYS A 163 -10.97 -11.69 -10.57
C LYS A 163 -11.49 -10.36 -11.09
N GLN A 164 -12.70 -9.99 -10.67
CA GLN A 164 -13.31 -8.71 -11.08
C GLN A 164 -12.53 -7.51 -10.51
N THR A 165 -12.11 -7.59 -9.24
CA THR A 165 -11.28 -6.58 -8.58
C THR A 165 -9.94 -6.39 -9.29
N LYS A 166 -9.30 -7.50 -9.68
CA LYS A 166 -8.06 -7.50 -10.47
C LYS A 166 -8.22 -6.84 -11.83
N GLU A 167 -9.33 -7.08 -12.52
CA GLU A 167 -9.62 -6.46 -13.82
C GLU A 167 -9.78 -4.93 -13.68
N LEU A 168 -10.55 -4.47 -12.68
CA LEU A 168 -10.74 -3.04 -12.39
C LEU A 168 -9.41 -2.38 -12.00
N LEU A 169 -8.63 -3.00 -11.11
CA LEU A 169 -7.31 -2.53 -10.72
C LEU A 169 -6.39 -2.41 -11.95
N THR A 170 -6.32 -3.44 -12.78
CA THR A 170 -5.50 -3.45 -14.00
C THR A 170 -5.91 -2.35 -14.97
N GLN A 171 -7.22 -2.12 -15.13
CA GLN A 171 -7.72 -1.05 -15.98
C GLN A 171 -7.33 0.33 -15.45
N GLY A 172 -7.45 0.58 -14.15
CA GLY A 172 -7.06 1.86 -13.55
C GLY A 172 -5.56 2.13 -13.61
N LEU A 173 -4.72 1.07 -13.62
CA LEU A 173 -3.26 1.17 -13.70
C LEU A 173 -2.71 1.14 -15.12
N GLN A 174 -3.56 1.09 -16.16
CA GLN A 174 -3.15 0.80 -17.53
C GLN A 174 -2.05 1.73 -18.06
N ASP A 175 -2.09 3.01 -17.73
CA ASP A 175 -1.11 3.99 -18.22
C ASP A 175 0.17 4.04 -17.37
N LEU A 176 0.11 3.54 -16.13
CA LEU A 176 1.26 3.42 -15.24
C LEU A 176 2.17 2.23 -15.61
N ILE A 177 1.62 1.21 -16.27
CA ILE A 177 2.31 -0.06 -16.60
C ILE A 177 2.75 -0.15 -18.07
N LYS A 178 2.61 0.91 -18.85
CA LYS A 178 3.11 1.03 -20.24
C LYS A 178 4.54 1.51 -20.28
#